data_487c063bd4d8ff629e4c186529454da5
#
_entry.id   487c063bd4d8ff629e4c186529454da5
#
_cell.length_a   1.000
_cell.length_b   1.000
_cell.length_c   1.000
_cell.angle_alpha   90.00
_cell.angle_beta   90.00
_cell.angle_gamma   90.00
#
_symmetry.space_group_name_H-M   'P 1'
#
loop_
_entity.id
_entity.type
_entity.pdbx_description
1 polymer ?
#
loop_
_entity_poly.entity_id
_entity_poly.type
_entity_poly.pdbx_seq_one_letter_code
_entity_poly.pdbx_strand_id
1 'polypeptide(L)'
;VNMTFVHYDLGILSQGQFVEVTLQGNAANVLLLDSRNFSQYKNGKAYKYFGGHITTSLTRLPIPFSGRWHVAIDQGGRAGTIKSAVRVVG
;
A
#
# COMPACT_ATOMS: atom_id res chain seq x y z
N VAL A 1 -14.64 -4.77 13.65
CA VAL A 1 -14.61 -5.54 12.40
C VAL A 1 -13.22 -5.50 11.81
N ASN A 2 -12.65 -6.65 11.57
CA ASN A 2 -11.33 -6.74 10.97
C ASN A 2 -11.45 -6.63 9.45
N MET A 3 -10.70 -5.68 8.91
CA MET A 3 -10.60 -5.54 7.47
C MET A 3 -9.50 -6.47 6.96
N THR A 4 -9.81 -7.25 5.93
CA THR A 4 -8.80 -8.09 5.28
C THR A 4 -7.95 -7.23 4.36
N PHE A 5 -6.65 -7.34 4.49
CA PHE A 5 -5.73 -6.62 3.61
C PHE A 5 -4.48 -7.47 3.34
N VAL A 6 -3.83 -7.15 2.23
CA VAL A 6 -2.53 -7.72 1.89
C VAL A 6 -1.45 -6.74 2.33
N HIS A 7 -0.43 -7.22 3.01
CA HIS A 7 0.63 -6.38 3.56
C HIS A 7 1.98 -6.73 2.95
N TYR A 8 2.68 -5.71 2.50
CA TYR A 8 4.06 -5.81 2.05
C TYR A 8 4.94 -4.94 2.95
N ASP A 9 5.87 -5.55 3.65
CA ASP A 9 6.89 -4.81 4.42
C ASP A 9 8.07 -4.57 3.50
N LEU A 10 8.29 -3.32 3.14
CA LEU A 10 9.31 -2.95 2.16
C LEU A 10 10.67 -2.66 2.80
N GLY A 11 10.72 -2.61 4.13
CA GLY A 11 11.96 -2.29 4.83
C GLY A 11 12.30 -0.80 4.72
N ILE A 12 13.58 -0.49 4.92
CA ILE A 12 14.07 0.88 4.89
C ILE A 12 14.26 1.32 3.44
N LEU A 13 13.60 2.41 3.09
CA LEU A 13 13.67 2.99 1.75
C LEU A 13 14.11 4.45 1.83
N SER A 14 14.65 4.96 0.73
CA SER A 14 15.14 6.32 0.66
C SER A 14 14.26 7.18 -0.22
N GLN A 15 14.19 8.46 0.10
CA GLN A 15 13.54 9.44 -0.76
C GLN A 15 14.13 9.34 -2.17
N GLY A 16 13.25 9.38 -3.18
CA GLY A 16 13.67 9.26 -4.57
C GLY A 16 13.48 7.86 -5.14
N GLN A 17 13.31 6.84 -4.30
CA GLN A 17 12.89 5.52 -4.76
C GLN A 17 11.40 5.53 -5.06
N PHE A 18 10.95 4.55 -5.86
CA PHE A 18 9.54 4.37 -6.19
C PHE A 18 9.09 2.97 -5.81
N VAL A 19 7.83 2.86 -5.47
CA VAL A 19 7.16 1.57 -5.28
C VAL A 19 6.25 1.36 -6.48
N GLU A 20 6.47 0.27 -7.21
CA GLU A 20 5.58 -0.12 -8.30
C GLU A 20 4.60 -1.17 -7.81
N VAL A 21 3.32 -0.92 -8.02
CA VAL A 21 2.26 -1.83 -7.61
C VAL A 21 1.53 -2.31 -8.85
N THR A 22 1.44 -3.62 -9.00
CA THR A 22 0.70 -4.27 -10.08
C THR A 22 -0.54 -4.92 -9.48
N LEU A 23 -1.70 -4.64 -10.06
CA LEU A 23 -2.96 -5.23 -9.65
C LEU A 23 -3.57 -5.99 -10.81
N GLN A 24 -4.13 -7.17 -10.52
CA GLN A 24 -4.95 -7.93 -11.46
C GLN A 24 -6.25 -8.31 -10.76
N GLY A 25 -7.36 -8.10 -11.45
CA GLY A 25 -8.68 -8.34 -10.90
C GLY A 25 -9.39 -7.06 -10.58
N ASN A 26 -9.93 -6.95 -9.39
CA ASN A 26 -10.73 -5.80 -9.01
C ASN A 26 -9.85 -4.60 -8.64
N ALA A 27 -10.44 -3.41 -8.74
CA ALA A 27 -9.82 -2.20 -8.17
C ALA A 27 -9.66 -2.35 -6.66
N ALA A 28 -8.68 -1.67 -6.10
CA ALA A 28 -8.36 -1.77 -4.69
C ALA A 28 -7.83 -0.47 -4.13
N ASN A 29 -7.87 -0.36 -2.81
CA ASN A 29 -7.16 0.69 -2.11
C ASN A 29 -5.72 0.27 -1.93
N VAL A 30 -4.80 1.06 -2.46
CA VAL A 30 -3.36 0.82 -2.34
C VAL A 30 -2.79 1.93 -1.49
N LEU A 31 -2.32 1.58 -0.31
CA LEU A 31 -1.89 2.54 0.70
C LEU A 31 -0.41 2.36 0.96
N LEU A 32 0.36 3.43 0.70
CA LEU A 32 1.77 3.49 1.07
C LEU A 32 1.85 4.17 2.43
N LEU A 33 2.37 3.46 3.42
CA LEU A 33 2.33 3.86 4.81
C LEU A 33 3.72 3.70 5.44
N ASP A 34 4.14 4.68 6.24
CA ASP A 34 5.28 4.45 7.12
C ASP A 34 4.86 3.52 8.26
N SER A 35 5.82 3.08 9.08
CA SER A 35 5.54 2.08 10.11
C SER A 35 4.53 2.58 11.14
N ARG A 36 4.58 3.85 11.50
CA ARG A 36 3.64 4.43 12.46
C ARG A 36 2.21 4.41 11.91
N ASN A 37 2.05 4.88 10.68
CA ASN A 37 0.73 4.94 10.06
C ASN A 37 0.20 3.56 9.70
N PHE A 38 1.08 2.62 9.35
CA PHE A 38 0.67 1.25 9.15
C PHE A 38 0.10 0.65 10.44
N SER A 39 0.75 0.90 11.57
CA SER A 39 0.24 0.46 12.87
C SER A 39 -1.13 1.06 13.17
N GLN A 40 -1.31 2.35 12.89
CA GLN A 40 -2.61 3.00 13.06
C GLN A 40 -3.67 2.39 12.16
N TYR A 41 -3.33 2.14 10.91
CA TYR A 41 -4.24 1.55 9.93
C TYR A 41 -4.75 0.18 10.41
N LYS A 42 -3.86 -0.72 10.78
CA LYS A 42 -4.28 -2.07 11.18
C LYS A 42 -5.01 -2.10 12.51
N ASN A 43 -4.87 -1.06 13.34
CA ASN A 43 -5.55 -0.95 14.63
C ASN A 43 -6.85 -0.14 14.56
N GLY A 44 -7.28 0.25 13.36
CA GLY A 44 -8.53 0.97 13.18
C GLY A 44 -8.49 2.41 13.65
N LYS A 45 -7.31 2.99 13.79
CA LYS A 45 -7.13 4.38 14.19
C LYS A 45 -6.92 5.27 12.97
N ALA A 46 -7.00 6.58 13.14
CA ALA A 46 -6.72 7.51 12.06
C ALA A 46 -5.26 7.38 11.61
N TYR A 47 -5.05 7.44 10.31
CA TYR A 47 -3.73 7.27 9.71
C TYR A 47 -3.57 8.18 8.50
N LYS A 48 -2.31 8.47 8.18
CA LYS A 48 -1.95 9.18 6.94
C LYS A 48 -1.33 8.18 5.98
N TYR A 49 -1.59 8.39 4.70
CA TYR A 49 -1.09 7.48 3.66
C TYR A 49 -0.86 8.23 2.36
N PHE A 50 -0.12 7.58 1.47
CA PHE A 50 0.04 7.99 0.09
C PHE A 50 -0.55 6.90 -0.79
N GLY A 51 -1.13 7.27 -1.94
CA GLY A 51 -1.83 6.34 -2.79
C GLY A 51 -3.33 6.59 -2.77
N GLY A 52 -4.12 5.52 -2.73
CA GLY A 52 -5.57 5.62 -2.71
C GLY A 52 -6.22 4.52 -3.52
N HIS A 53 -7.41 4.81 -4.04
CA HIS A 53 -8.18 3.86 -4.83
C HIS A 53 -7.56 3.75 -6.23
N ILE A 54 -7.09 2.55 -6.57
CA ILE A 54 -6.39 2.30 -7.82
C ILE A 54 -7.24 1.38 -8.70
N THR A 55 -7.48 1.83 -9.92
CA THR A 55 -8.25 1.08 -10.91
C THR A 55 -7.39 0.54 -12.05
N THR A 56 -6.15 1.01 -12.13
CA THR A 56 -5.24 0.63 -13.20
C THR A 56 -4.02 -0.07 -12.62
N SER A 57 -3.50 -1.00 -13.37
CA SER A 57 -2.18 -1.57 -13.22
C SER A 57 -1.32 -0.91 -14.28
N LEU A 58 -0.19 -0.47 -14.06
CA LEU A 58 0.79 -0.42 -13.02
C LEU A 58 0.73 0.97 -12.38
N THR A 59 0.90 1.03 -11.08
CA THR A 59 0.93 2.31 -10.37
C THR A 59 2.29 2.49 -9.71
N ARG A 60 2.85 3.68 -9.81
CA ARG A 60 4.09 4.05 -9.12
C ARG A 60 3.80 5.06 -8.04
N LEU A 61 4.34 4.79 -6.86
CA LEU A 61 4.21 5.68 -5.71
C LEU A 61 5.60 6.10 -5.27
N PRO A 62 5.93 7.41 -5.29
CA PRO A 62 7.24 7.85 -4.83
C PRO A 62 7.36 7.74 -3.33
N ILE A 63 8.57 7.41 -2.85
CA ILE A 63 8.89 7.42 -1.43
C ILE A 63 9.13 8.87 -1.02
N PRO A 64 8.30 9.44 -0.15
CA PRO A 64 8.35 10.87 0.13
C PRO A 64 9.47 11.28 1.08
N PHE A 65 9.94 10.37 1.92
CA PHE A 65 11.06 10.60 2.82
C PHE A 65 11.65 9.26 3.24
N SER A 66 12.90 9.29 3.68
CA SER A 66 13.60 8.07 4.11
C SER A 66 13.00 7.51 5.38
N GLY A 67 12.85 6.20 5.43
CA GLY A 67 12.29 5.50 6.59
C GLY A 67 11.84 4.11 6.22
N ARG A 68 11.15 3.46 7.16
CA ARG A 68 10.60 2.14 6.92
C ARG A 68 9.18 2.26 6.35
N TRP A 69 8.94 1.58 5.25
CA TRP A 69 7.69 1.72 4.50
C TRP A 69 6.99 0.39 4.31
N HIS A 70 5.68 0.48 4.19
CA HIS A 70 4.79 -0.65 3.99
C HIS A 70 3.76 -0.31 2.92
N VAL A 71 3.28 -1.34 2.22
CA VAL A 71 2.12 -1.21 1.35
C VAL A 71 1.03 -2.11 1.91
N ALA A 72 -0.16 -1.54 2.04
CA ALA A 72 -1.37 -2.29 2.39
C ALA A 72 -2.34 -2.18 1.23
N ILE A 73 -2.91 -3.30 0.84
CA ILE A 73 -3.88 -3.36 -0.26
C ILE A 73 -5.16 -3.99 0.28
N ASP A 74 -6.26 -3.24 0.19
CA ASP A 74 -7.56 -3.74 0.62
C ASP A 74 -8.64 -3.37 -0.38
N GLN A 75 -9.79 -4.00 -0.24
CA GLN A 75 -10.93 -3.77 -1.11
C GLN A 75 -12.05 -3.00 -0.43
N GLY A 76 -11.77 -2.40 0.71
CA GLY A 76 -12.75 -1.63 1.47
C GLY A 76 -13.90 -2.50 1.98
N GLY A 77 -13.64 -3.76 2.28
CA GLY A 77 -14.65 -4.68 2.78
C GLY A 77 -15.47 -5.38 1.69
N ARG A 78 -15.20 -5.08 0.42
CA ARG A 78 -15.91 -5.73 -0.69
C ARG A 78 -15.36 -7.12 -0.94
N ALA A 79 -16.22 -8.02 -1.40
CA ALA A 79 -15.80 -9.33 -1.87
C ALA A 79 -15.16 -9.20 -3.26
N GLY A 80 -14.22 -10.09 -3.55
CA GLY A 80 -13.58 -10.13 -4.84
C GLY A 80 -12.21 -10.76 -4.74
N THR A 81 -11.59 -10.97 -5.89
CA THR A 81 -10.25 -11.55 -5.98
C THR A 81 -9.29 -10.56 -6.59
N ILE A 82 -8.17 -10.35 -5.92
CA ILE A 82 -7.10 -9.49 -6.41
C ILE A 82 -5.80 -10.27 -6.36
N LYS A 83 -5.04 -10.18 -7.44
CA LYS A 83 -3.62 -10.55 -7.44
C LYS A 83 -2.82 -9.27 -7.44
N SER A 84 -1.80 -9.22 -6.60
CA SER A 84 -0.97 -8.03 -6.50
C SER A 84 0.51 -8.42 -6.47
N ALA A 85 1.33 -7.50 -6.94
CA ALA A 85 2.77 -7.59 -6.81
C ALA A 85 3.31 -6.20 -6.53
N VAL A 86 4.36 -6.13 -5.72
CA VAL A 86 4.97 -4.88 -5.32
C VAL A 86 6.47 -4.98 -5.52
N ARG A 87 7.06 -3.93 -6.10
CA ARG A 87 8.49 -3.89 -6.38
C ARG A 87 9.02 -2.50 -6.07
N VAL A 88 10.22 -2.44 -5.49
CA VAL A 88 10.92 -1.17 -5.24
C VAL A 88 11.87 -0.91 -6.40
N VAL A 89 11.88 0.32 -6.89
CA VAL A 89 12.67 0.77 -8.03
C VAL A 89 13.46 2.01 -7.65
N GLY A 90 14.70 2.07 -8.08
CA GLY A 90 15.56 3.21 -7.85
C GLY A 90 16.65 2.99 -6.79
#